data_42bc1be16cc044c677aacaf4fa26a48e
#
_entry.id   42bc1be16cc044c677aacaf4fa26a48e
#
_cell.length_a   1.000
_cell.length_b   1.000
_cell.length_c   1.000
_cell.angle_alpha   90.00
_cell.angle_beta   90.00
_cell.angle_gamma   90.00
#
_symmetry.space_group_name_H-M   'P 1'
#
loop_
_entity.id
_entity.type
_entity.pdbx_description
1 polymer ?
#
loop_
_entity_poly.entity_id
_entity_poly.type
_entity_poly.pdbx_seq_one_letter_code
_entity_poly.pdbx_strand_id
1 'polypeptide(L)'
;MNEQTIVAGTSRREMLKRSGMGVVAGAAVGALATPSVQAAAADIKISYASWIHGHSMQIEYPDRIASMRRAGFSIDVEGKPGTTNWFHFAIPTPVIIDDVRLRADKVLLRFTTGSVDAFVRHVHVYDGEKLIAEHNNVNLSKENPLAGFVVPDRPLILLGLGISIGVAFGVEMMDHHMDFIAAGCDFTLRNPL
;
A
#
# COMPACT_ATOMS: atom_id res chain seq x y z
N MET A 1 33.69 -38.90 -12.47
CA MET A 1 34.20 -38.77 -11.10
C MET A 1 34.78 -37.38 -10.98
N ASN A 2 34.02 -36.46 -10.43
CA ASN A 2 34.50 -35.13 -10.01
C ASN A 2 33.73 -34.79 -8.73
N GLU A 3 34.45 -34.84 -7.62
CA GLU A 3 33.98 -34.43 -6.31
C GLU A 3 33.89 -32.88 -6.26
N GLN A 4 32.73 -32.38 -5.93
CA GLN A 4 32.57 -30.96 -5.55
C GLN A 4 32.70 -30.83 -4.04
N THR A 5 33.77 -30.17 -3.65
CA THR A 5 34.06 -29.77 -2.27
C THR A 5 33.09 -28.72 -1.81
N ILE A 6 32.29 -28.99 -0.76
CA ILE A 6 31.40 -28.07 -0.10
C ILE A 6 32.22 -27.24 0.90
N VAL A 7 32.32 -25.95 0.69
CA VAL A 7 32.92 -24.99 1.64
C VAL A 7 31.86 -24.58 2.67
N ALA A 8 32.08 -24.95 3.94
CA ALA A 8 31.24 -24.58 5.06
C ALA A 8 31.33 -23.08 5.36
N GLY A 9 30.21 -22.39 5.36
CA GLY A 9 30.10 -20.99 5.73
C GLY A 9 30.19 -20.76 7.23
N THR A 10 31.13 -19.94 7.65
CA THR A 10 31.40 -19.58 9.05
C THR A 10 30.28 -18.68 9.59
N SER A 11 29.70 -19.08 10.72
CA SER A 11 28.61 -18.39 11.44
C SER A 11 29.06 -17.03 12.00
N ARG A 12 28.24 -16.00 11.85
CA ARG A 12 28.42 -14.61 12.37
C ARG A 12 28.51 -14.49 13.89
N ARG A 13 28.45 -15.58 14.65
CA ARG A 13 28.47 -15.56 16.12
C ARG A 13 29.86 -15.64 16.77
N GLU A 14 30.93 -15.89 16.00
CA GLU A 14 32.27 -16.06 16.59
C GLU A 14 33.17 -14.82 16.54
N MET A 15 32.72 -13.69 15.99
CA MET A 15 33.56 -12.49 15.81
C MET A 15 33.52 -11.50 16.97
N LEU A 16 32.86 -11.78 18.08
CA LEU A 16 32.68 -10.83 19.20
C LEU A 16 33.36 -11.25 20.53
N LYS A 17 34.39 -12.08 20.45
CA LYS A 17 35.20 -12.39 21.66
C LYS A 17 36.71 -12.19 21.38
N ARG A 18 37.17 -10.94 21.37
CA ARG A 18 38.58 -10.56 21.71
C ARG A 18 38.77 -9.06 21.50
N SER A 19 38.73 -8.32 22.62
CA SER A 19 39.44 -7.07 22.90
C SER A 19 38.97 -6.66 24.30
N GLY A 20 39.68 -6.74 25.38
CA GLY A 20 40.91 -6.06 25.64
C GLY A 20 40.62 -5.05 26.75
N MET A 21 40.98 -5.40 28.01
CA MET A 21 40.90 -4.55 29.22
C MET A 21 41.56 -3.17 29.00
N GLY A 22 40.86 -2.10 29.38
CA GLY A 22 41.42 -0.77 29.62
C GLY A 22 40.62 -0.10 30.73
N VAL A 23 41.17 -0.09 31.95
CA VAL A 23 40.62 0.61 33.12
C VAL A 23 41.01 2.08 32.99
N VAL A 24 40.01 2.98 32.95
CA VAL A 24 40.18 4.41 33.21
C VAL A 24 39.08 4.83 34.18
N ALA A 25 39.46 5.20 35.39
CA ALA A 25 38.57 5.83 36.35
C ALA A 25 38.24 7.26 35.91
N GLY A 26 36.96 7.58 35.78
CA GLY A 26 36.45 8.92 35.45
C GLY A 26 35.05 9.11 36.03
N ALA A 27 34.89 10.21 36.76
CA ALA A 27 33.80 10.64 37.62
C ALA A 27 32.39 10.38 37.07
N ALA A 28 31.53 9.81 37.93
CA ALA A 28 30.09 9.63 37.71
C ALA A 28 29.37 11.00 37.72
N VAL A 29 28.97 11.50 36.56
CA VAL A 29 27.89 12.48 36.44
C VAL A 29 26.60 11.65 36.21
N GLY A 30 25.74 11.62 37.23
CA GLY A 30 24.46 10.94 37.17
C GLY A 30 23.53 11.60 36.14
N ALA A 31 23.48 11.04 34.95
CA ALA A 31 22.41 11.34 33.99
C ALA A 31 21.17 10.58 34.47
N LEU A 32 20.17 11.30 34.96
CA LEU A 32 18.82 10.77 35.18
C LEU A 32 18.28 10.34 33.84
N ALA A 33 18.36 9.04 33.56
CA ALA A 33 17.67 8.43 32.43
C ALA A 33 16.16 8.57 32.67
N THR A 34 15.55 9.52 32.00
CA THR A 34 14.08 9.53 31.87
C THR A 34 13.65 8.26 31.16
N PRO A 35 12.76 7.43 31.74
CA PRO A 35 12.22 6.27 31.03
C PRO A 35 11.46 6.82 29.81
N SER A 36 11.96 6.55 28.62
CA SER A 36 11.18 6.72 27.40
C SER A 36 10.02 5.73 27.49
N VAL A 37 8.83 6.22 27.81
CA VAL A 37 7.60 5.45 27.66
C VAL A 37 7.42 5.27 26.15
N GLN A 38 7.94 4.16 25.67
CA GLN A 38 7.65 3.69 24.32
C GLN A 38 6.20 3.21 24.38
N ALA A 39 5.28 4.10 23.97
CA ALA A 39 3.88 3.73 23.81
C ALA A 39 3.86 2.54 22.84
N ALA A 40 3.53 1.36 23.36
CA ALA A 40 3.28 0.19 22.55
C ALA A 40 2.17 0.61 21.56
N ALA A 41 2.46 0.58 20.26
CA ALA A 41 1.43 0.78 19.25
C ALA A 41 0.37 -0.30 19.50
N ALA A 42 -0.81 0.12 19.94
CA ALA A 42 -1.91 -0.81 20.19
C ALA A 42 -2.17 -1.57 18.90
N ASP A 43 -2.16 -2.90 18.95
CA ASP A 43 -2.46 -3.75 17.81
C ASP A 43 -3.85 -3.41 17.29
N ILE A 44 -3.90 -2.86 16.08
CA ILE A 44 -5.15 -2.46 15.44
C ILE A 44 -5.84 -3.72 14.96
N LYS A 45 -6.98 -4.04 15.59
CA LYS A 45 -7.79 -5.17 15.16
C LYS A 45 -8.63 -4.77 13.96
N ILE A 46 -8.31 -5.36 12.80
CA ILE A 46 -9.18 -5.31 11.62
C ILE A 46 -10.45 -6.08 11.94
N SER A 47 -11.59 -5.42 11.78
CA SER A 47 -12.90 -5.97 12.12
C SER A 47 -13.69 -6.37 10.87
N TYR A 48 -13.38 -5.77 9.74
CA TYR A 48 -14.01 -6.04 8.47
C TYR A 48 -13.06 -5.70 7.33
N ALA A 49 -13.13 -6.45 6.24
CA ALA A 49 -12.45 -6.14 4.99
C ALA A 49 -13.42 -6.26 3.83
N SER A 50 -13.40 -5.31 2.92
CA SER A 50 -14.22 -5.34 1.72
C SER A 50 -13.36 -5.19 0.48
N TRP A 51 -13.61 -6.03 -0.51
CA TRP A 51 -12.88 -6.08 -1.75
C TRP A 51 -13.81 -6.05 -2.95
N ILE A 52 -13.34 -5.43 -4.02
CA ILE A 52 -14.00 -5.46 -5.32
C ILE A 52 -13.00 -5.91 -6.39
N HIS A 53 -13.46 -6.73 -7.31
CA HIS A 53 -12.64 -7.23 -8.41
C HIS A 53 -12.36 -6.12 -9.43
N GLY A 54 -11.21 -6.19 -10.11
CA GLY A 54 -10.80 -5.21 -11.14
C GLY A 54 -11.85 -4.96 -12.22
N HIS A 55 -12.69 -5.96 -12.54
CA HIS A 55 -13.77 -5.82 -13.52
C HIS A 55 -14.81 -4.72 -13.21
N SER A 56 -14.91 -4.30 -11.96
CA SER A 56 -15.83 -3.23 -11.51
C SER A 56 -15.25 -1.83 -11.66
N MET A 57 -14.00 -1.72 -12.11
CA MET A 57 -13.32 -0.46 -12.32
C MET A 57 -14.04 0.39 -13.38
N GLN A 58 -14.17 1.68 -13.10
CA GLN A 58 -14.70 2.69 -14.02
C GLN A 58 -13.59 3.63 -14.46
N ILE A 59 -13.61 4.02 -15.74
CA ILE A 59 -12.62 4.90 -16.37
C ILE A 59 -13.19 6.32 -16.44
N GLU A 60 -12.45 7.33 -15.98
CA GLU A 60 -12.90 8.72 -16.05
C GLU A 60 -12.77 9.31 -17.46
N TYR A 61 -11.64 9.06 -18.15
CA TYR A 61 -11.38 9.56 -19.50
C TYR A 61 -11.19 8.42 -20.51
N PRO A 62 -12.30 7.84 -21.06
CA PRO A 62 -12.21 6.72 -21.99
C PRO A 62 -11.46 7.06 -23.28
N ASP A 63 -11.49 8.33 -23.71
CA ASP A 63 -10.79 8.83 -24.88
C ASP A 63 -9.26 8.77 -24.79
N ARG A 64 -8.71 8.65 -23.56
CA ARG A 64 -7.27 8.49 -23.29
C ARG A 64 -6.81 7.03 -23.22
N ILE A 65 -7.72 6.08 -23.46
CA ILE A 65 -7.42 4.65 -23.49
C ILE A 65 -7.29 4.21 -24.94
N ALA A 66 -6.22 3.46 -25.26
CA ALA A 66 -5.97 2.88 -26.56
C ALA A 66 -6.72 1.56 -26.72
N SER A 67 -6.67 0.69 -25.70
CA SER A 67 -7.39 -0.59 -25.68
C SER A 67 -7.81 -0.98 -24.25
N MET A 68 -8.83 -1.84 -24.16
CA MET A 68 -9.28 -2.41 -22.90
C MET A 68 -9.75 -3.84 -23.09
N ARG A 69 -9.30 -4.74 -22.24
CA ARG A 69 -9.68 -6.16 -22.24
C ARG A 69 -10.02 -6.64 -20.83
N ARG A 70 -11.14 -7.36 -20.68
CA ARG A 70 -11.47 -8.08 -19.46
C ARG A 70 -11.01 -9.53 -19.59
N ALA A 71 -10.01 -9.91 -18.78
CA ALA A 71 -9.61 -11.31 -18.58
C ALA A 71 -10.36 -11.89 -17.36
N GLY A 72 -10.28 -13.19 -17.13
CA GLY A 72 -10.97 -13.80 -15.97
C GLY A 72 -10.47 -13.30 -14.62
N PHE A 73 -9.26 -12.78 -14.53
CA PHE A 73 -8.58 -12.40 -13.28
C PHE A 73 -8.25 -10.90 -13.18
N SER A 74 -8.41 -10.13 -14.27
CA SER A 74 -8.09 -8.69 -14.29
C SER A 74 -8.90 -7.94 -15.34
N ILE A 75 -8.87 -6.62 -15.25
CA ILE A 75 -9.14 -5.74 -16.38
C ILE A 75 -7.81 -5.10 -16.81
N ASP A 76 -7.43 -5.32 -18.06
CA ASP A 76 -6.25 -4.80 -18.69
C ASP A 76 -6.64 -3.57 -19.51
N VAL A 77 -5.95 -2.45 -19.31
CA VAL A 77 -6.12 -1.21 -20.06
C VAL A 77 -4.77 -0.75 -20.58
N GLU A 78 -4.74 -0.33 -21.84
CA GLU A 78 -3.60 0.31 -22.46
C GLU A 78 -3.85 1.81 -22.57
N GLY A 79 -3.03 2.61 -21.89
CA GLY A 79 -3.13 4.07 -21.96
C GLY A 79 -2.44 4.64 -23.20
N LYS A 80 -2.96 5.75 -23.71
CA LYS A 80 -2.27 6.50 -24.78
C LYS A 80 -1.02 7.19 -24.22
N PRO A 81 0.12 7.16 -24.94
CA PRO A 81 1.35 7.80 -24.49
C PRO A 81 1.16 9.28 -24.14
N GLY A 82 1.82 9.74 -23.08
CA GLY A 82 1.81 11.13 -22.62
C GLY A 82 0.50 11.55 -21.95
N THR A 83 -0.38 10.61 -21.60
CA THR A 83 -1.66 10.91 -20.94
C THR A 83 -1.69 10.49 -19.48
N THR A 84 -2.72 10.96 -18.78
CA THR A 84 -3.08 10.49 -17.44
C THR A 84 -4.54 10.08 -17.42
N ASN A 85 -4.91 9.17 -16.53
CA ASN A 85 -6.30 8.79 -16.36
C ASN A 85 -6.62 8.55 -14.88
N TRP A 86 -7.91 8.60 -14.54
CA TRP A 86 -8.41 8.18 -13.25
C TRP A 86 -9.25 6.92 -13.39
N PHE A 87 -9.07 6.02 -12.45
CA PHE A 87 -9.78 4.74 -12.37
C PHE A 87 -10.46 4.63 -11.00
N HIS A 88 -11.77 4.40 -11.01
CA HIS A 88 -12.61 4.48 -9.82
C HIS A 88 -13.13 3.12 -9.40
N PHE A 89 -13.06 2.85 -8.09
CA PHE A 89 -13.62 1.66 -7.47
C PHE A 89 -14.59 2.07 -6.37
N ALA A 90 -15.86 1.69 -6.53
CA ALA A 90 -16.87 1.83 -5.47
C ALA A 90 -16.80 0.60 -4.56
N ILE A 91 -16.22 0.75 -3.39
CA ILE A 91 -16.04 -0.35 -2.44
C ILE A 91 -17.36 -0.64 -1.72
N PRO A 92 -17.92 -1.86 -1.79
CA PRO A 92 -19.10 -2.23 -1.02
C PRO A 92 -18.83 -2.04 0.47
N THR A 93 -19.44 -1.03 1.07
CA THR A 93 -19.14 -0.61 2.44
C THR A 93 -20.36 -0.75 3.33
N PRO A 94 -20.44 -1.77 4.21
CA PRO A 94 -21.42 -1.76 5.29
C PRO A 94 -20.99 -0.73 6.32
N VAL A 95 -21.58 0.47 6.25
CA VAL A 95 -21.18 1.60 7.14
C VAL A 95 -21.46 1.33 8.62
N ILE A 96 -22.38 0.40 8.93
CA ILE A 96 -22.75 -0.01 10.29
C ILE A 96 -22.74 -1.54 10.36
N ILE A 97 -22.07 -2.07 11.38
CA ILE A 97 -22.11 -3.50 11.76
C ILE A 97 -22.37 -3.56 13.26
N ASP A 98 -23.39 -4.34 13.68
CA ASP A 98 -23.78 -4.51 15.08
C ASP A 98 -23.93 -3.14 15.81
N ASP A 99 -24.67 -2.22 15.19
CA ASP A 99 -24.92 -0.85 15.67
C ASP A 99 -23.67 0.03 15.82
N VAL A 100 -22.50 -0.43 15.33
CA VAL A 100 -21.26 0.33 15.37
C VAL A 100 -20.83 0.75 13.96
N ARG A 101 -20.49 2.03 13.77
CA ARG A 101 -19.96 2.51 12.51
C ARG A 101 -18.53 2.03 12.28
N LEU A 102 -18.27 1.62 11.04
CA LEU A 102 -16.91 1.29 10.58
C LEU A 102 -16.06 2.55 10.43
N ARG A 103 -14.76 2.36 10.62
CA ARG A 103 -13.70 3.33 10.34
C ARG A 103 -12.79 2.79 9.25
N ALA A 104 -12.47 3.60 8.27
CA ALA A 104 -11.47 3.22 7.27
C ALA A 104 -10.07 3.19 7.89
N ASP A 105 -9.37 2.08 7.77
CA ASP A 105 -8.01 1.92 8.28
C ASP A 105 -6.97 2.04 7.16
N LYS A 106 -7.12 1.20 6.14
CA LYS A 106 -6.15 1.09 5.03
C LYS A 106 -6.86 0.71 3.75
N VAL A 107 -6.61 1.43 2.67
CA VAL A 107 -7.00 0.97 1.34
C VAL A 107 -5.89 0.13 0.71
N LEU A 108 -6.29 -0.82 -0.08
CA LEU A 108 -5.44 -1.84 -0.65
C LEU A 108 -5.70 -1.92 -2.15
N LEU A 109 -4.62 -2.05 -2.92
CA LEU A 109 -4.69 -2.14 -4.37
C LEU A 109 -3.77 -3.25 -4.88
N ARG A 110 -4.30 -4.12 -5.72
CA ARG A 110 -3.54 -5.13 -6.44
C ARG A 110 -3.59 -4.85 -7.93
N PHE A 111 -2.41 -4.63 -8.52
CA PHE A 111 -2.25 -4.31 -9.94
C PHE A 111 -0.88 -4.74 -10.46
N THR A 112 -0.74 -4.77 -11.79
CA THR A 112 0.56 -4.84 -12.47
C THR A 112 0.60 -3.80 -13.58
N THR A 113 1.79 -3.39 -14.01
CA THR A 113 1.98 -2.53 -15.18
C THR A 113 2.96 -3.17 -16.16
N GLY A 114 2.77 -2.95 -17.45
CA GLY A 114 3.64 -3.49 -18.50
C GLY A 114 5.06 -2.94 -18.43
N SER A 115 5.23 -1.70 -17.97
CA SER A 115 6.54 -1.08 -17.84
C SER A 115 6.59 -0.08 -16.68
N VAL A 116 7.75 0.55 -16.47
CA VAL A 116 7.92 1.65 -15.51
C VAL A 116 7.33 2.96 -16.02
N ASP A 117 7.01 3.05 -17.30
CA ASP A 117 6.43 4.23 -17.94
C ASP A 117 4.88 4.27 -17.79
N ALA A 118 4.28 3.17 -17.32
CA ALA A 118 2.91 3.13 -16.82
C ALA A 118 2.96 2.95 -15.30
N PHE A 119 2.41 3.91 -14.53
CA PHE A 119 2.51 3.86 -13.08
C PHE A 119 1.33 4.53 -12.37
N VAL A 120 1.00 3.99 -11.20
CA VAL A 120 0.07 4.65 -10.26
C VAL A 120 0.76 5.86 -9.67
N ARG A 121 0.20 7.03 -9.90
CA ARG A 121 0.72 8.31 -9.44
C ARG A 121 0.01 8.82 -8.19
N HIS A 122 -1.30 8.59 -8.09
CA HIS A 122 -2.12 9.09 -7.01
C HIS A 122 -3.08 7.99 -6.52
N VAL A 123 -3.40 7.99 -5.23
CA VAL A 123 -4.49 7.21 -4.66
C VAL A 123 -5.29 8.11 -3.73
N HIS A 124 -6.52 8.40 -4.10
CA HIS A 124 -7.44 9.22 -3.33
C HIS A 124 -8.57 8.36 -2.77
N VAL A 125 -8.99 8.64 -1.56
CA VAL A 125 -10.03 7.90 -0.85
C VAL A 125 -11.13 8.86 -0.44
N TYR A 126 -12.36 8.50 -0.80
CA TYR A 126 -13.54 9.30 -0.53
C TYR A 126 -14.54 8.56 0.34
N ASP A 127 -15.25 9.28 1.22
CA ASP A 127 -16.49 8.85 1.85
C ASP A 127 -17.62 9.71 1.26
N GLY A 128 -18.38 9.13 0.34
CA GLY A 128 -19.26 9.90 -0.54
C GLY A 128 -18.47 10.93 -1.36
N GLU A 129 -18.81 12.23 -1.20
CA GLU A 129 -18.11 13.36 -1.83
C GLU A 129 -16.90 13.87 -1.04
N LYS A 130 -16.73 13.42 0.21
CA LYS A 130 -15.67 13.92 1.10
C LYS A 130 -14.35 13.17 0.85
N LEU A 131 -13.30 13.88 0.47
CA LEU A 131 -11.93 13.36 0.45
C LEU A 131 -11.46 13.10 1.90
N ILE A 132 -11.13 11.84 2.21
CA ILE A 132 -10.68 11.42 3.55
C ILE A 132 -9.21 11.00 3.60
N ALA A 133 -8.62 10.68 2.45
CA ALA A 133 -7.17 10.47 2.32
C ALA A 133 -6.71 10.77 0.89
N GLU A 134 -5.49 11.30 0.76
CA GLU A 134 -4.80 11.44 -0.51
C GLU A 134 -3.34 11.00 -0.39
N HIS A 135 -2.91 10.19 -1.34
CA HIS A 135 -1.53 9.76 -1.48
C HIS A 135 -1.07 10.20 -2.86
N ASN A 136 -0.26 11.24 -2.90
CA ASN A 136 0.22 11.83 -4.13
C ASN A 136 1.65 11.43 -4.44
N ASN A 137 2.00 11.34 -5.74
CA ASN A 137 3.35 11.00 -6.22
C ASN A 137 3.90 9.66 -5.68
N VAL A 138 3.04 8.65 -5.57
CA VAL A 138 3.42 7.32 -5.07
C VAL A 138 4.31 6.55 -6.06
N ASN A 139 4.18 6.82 -7.36
CA ASN A 139 5.03 6.33 -8.45
C ASN A 139 5.26 4.81 -8.44
N LEU A 140 4.18 4.05 -8.31
CA LEU A 140 4.22 2.58 -8.24
C LEU A 140 4.02 1.97 -9.62
N SER A 141 4.95 1.12 -10.06
CA SER A 141 4.91 0.39 -11.33
C SER A 141 5.30 -1.06 -11.17
N LYS A 142 5.23 -1.85 -12.25
CA LYS A 142 5.50 -3.28 -12.33
C LYS A 142 4.53 -4.10 -11.47
N GLU A 143 5.01 -5.20 -10.89
CA GLU A 143 4.18 -6.02 -10.00
C GLU A 143 4.03 -5.35 -8.64
N ASN A 144 2.79 -5.10 -8.27
CA ASN A 144 2.41 -4.69 -6.93
C ASN A 144 1.42 -5.72 -6.37
N PRO A 145 1.92 -6.78 -5.73
CA PRO A 145 1.08 -7.87 -5.24
C PRO A 145 0.04 -7.38 -4.24
N LEU A 146 0.38 -6.37 -3.45
CA LEU A 146 -0.55 -5.69 -2.56
C LEU A 146 0.04 -4.35 -2.08
N ALA A 147 -0.33 -3.26 -2.76
CA ALA A 147 0.00 -1.91 -2.29
C ALA A 147 -1.03 -1.46 -1.24
N GLY A 148 -0.55 -0.97 -0.10
CA GLY A 148 -1.40 -0.52 1.00
C GLY A 148 -1.18 0.95 1.34
N PHE A 149 -2.29 1.69 1.56
CA PHE A 149 -2.30 3.12 1.83
C PHE A 149 -3.14 3.40 3.08
N VAL A 150 -2.49 3.86 4.14
CA VAL A 150 -3.16 4.15 5.42
C VAL A 150 -4.11 5.33 5.26
N VAL A 151 -5.32 5.22 5.80
CA VAL A 151 -6.26 6.35 5.89
C VAL A 151 -5.98 7.09 7.20
N PRO A 152 -5.50 8.34 7.14
CA PRO A 152 -5.18 9.14 8.33
C PRO A 152 -6.39 9.25 9.27
N ASP A 153 -6.14 9.29 10.58
CA ASP A 153 -7.14 9.49 11.64
C ASP A 153 -8.28 8.46 11.68
N ARG A 154 -8.29 7.48 10.77
CA ARG A 154 -9.33 6.43 10.68
C ARG A 154 -10.73 7.00 10.85
N PRO A 155 -11.19 7.85 9.93
CA PRO A 155 -12.50 8.48 10.05
C PRO A 155 -13.63 7.46 10.03
N LEU A 156 -14.73 7.79 10.69
CA LEU A 156 -15.99 7.07 10.54
C LEU A 156 -16.47 7.19 9.09
N ILE A 157 -16.94 6.08 8.52
CA ILE A 157 -17.56 6.08 7.20
C ILE A 157 -19.04 6.37 7.35
N LEU A 158 -19.53 7.36 6.61
CA LEU A 158 -20.90 7.83 6.71
C LEU A 158 -21.78 7.39 5.53
N LEU A 159 -21.24 7.42 4.32
CA LEU A 159 -21.99 7.17 3.08
C LEU A 159 -21.50 5.93 2.33
N GLY A 160 -20.20 5.75 2.23
CA GLY A 160 -19.60 4.63 1.50
C GLY A 160 -18.28 5.03 0.86
N LEU A 161 -17.40 4.04 0.69
CA LEU A 161 -16.02 4.27 0.34
C LEU A 161 -15.81 4.16 -1.18
N GLY A 162 -15.22 5.21 -1.77
CA GLY A 162 -14.69 5.23 -3.13
C GLY A 162 -13.18 5.33 -3.13
N ILE A 163 -12.50 4.57 -3.99
CA ILE A 163 -11.06 4.68 -4.24
C ILE A 163 -10.87 5.18 -5.67
N SER A 164 -10.15 6.29 -5.83
CA SER A 164 -9.78 6.85 -7.12
C SER A 164 -8.28 6.73 -7.34
N ILE A 165 -7.87 6.10 -8.41
CA ILE A 165 -6.48 5.78 -8.73
C ILE A 165 -6.06 6.58 -9.95
N GLY A 166 -5.18 7.55 -9.74
CA GLY A 166 -4.56 8.34 -10.81
C GLY A 166 -3.37 7.62 -11.39
N VAL A 167 -3.42 7.33 -12.69
CA VAL A 167 -2.35 6.67 -13.43
C VAL A 167 -1.75 7.63 -14.44
N ALA A 168 -0.45 7.60 -14.60
CA ALA A 168 0.26 8.27 -15.68
C ALA A 168 0.80 7.23 -16.67
N PHE A 169 0.64 7.55 -17.95
CA PHE A 169 1.24 6.85 -19.07
C PHE A 169 2.25 7.80 -19.70
N GLY A 170 3.53 7.45 -19.60
CA GLY A 170 4.61 8.31 -20.05
C GLY A 170 4.70 8.44 -21.57
N VAL A 171 5.79 9.00 -22.05
CA VAL A 171 5.98 9.31 -23.49
C VAL A 171 6.94 8.35 -24.17
N GLU A 172 7.58 7.47 -23.40
CA GLU A 172 8.54 6.52 -23.94
C GLU A 172 7.84 5.46 -24.80
N MET A 173 8.55 4.90 -25.76
CA MET A 173 8.05 3.77 -26.56
C MET A 173 8.13 2.46 -25.76
N MET A 174 7.40 2.43 -24.64
CA MET A 174 7.34 1.32 -23.69
C MET A 174 5.90 0.79 -23.60
N ASP A 175 5.73 -0.33 -22.91
CA ASP A 175 4.42 -0.93 -22.69
C ASP A 175 3.62 -0.11 -21.67
N HIS A 176 2.49 0.46 -22.09
CA HIS A 176 1.58 1.26 -21.27
C HIS A 176 0.37 0.47 -20.73
N HIS A 177 0.47 -0.84 -20.68
CA HIS A 177 -0.57 -1.66 -20.07
C HIS A 177 -0.62 -1.51 -18.56
N MET A 178 -1.83 -1.54 -18.03
CA MET A 178 -2.16 -1.52 -16.62
C MET A 178 -3.23 -2.57 -16.34
N ASP A 179 -2.87 -3.63 -15.59
CA ASP A 179 -3.82 -4.63 -15.11
C ASP A 179 -4.32 -4.28 -13.71
N PHE A 180 -5.61 -4.05 -13.55
CA PHE A 180 -6.25 -3.96 -12.25
C PHE A 180 -6.86 -5.32 -11.87
N ILE A 181 -6.41 -5.88 -10.75
CA ILE A 181 -6.84 -7.19 -10.26
C ILE A 181 -7.90 -7.02 -9.19
N ALA A 182 -7.66 -6.18 -8.18
CA ALA A 182 -8.59 -5.90 -7.10
C ALA A 182 -8.26 -4.60 -6.38
N ALA A 183 -9.28 -3.98 -5.79
CA ALA A 183 -9.15 -2.89 -4.83
C ALA A 183 -9.99 -3.20 -3.58
N GLY A 184 -9.58 -2.72 -2.41
CA GLY A 184 -10.28 -3.00 -1.18
C GLY A 184 -9.95 -2.04 -0.06
N CYS A 185 -10.61 -2.23 1.07
CA CYS A 185 -10.34 -1.49 2.30
C CYS A 185 -10.48 -2.39 3.52
N ASP A 186 -9.54 -2.23 4.43
CA ASP A 186 -9.61 -2.76 5.78
C ASP A 186 -10.29 -1.74 6.69
N PHE A 187 -11.19 -2.23 7.54
CA PHE A 187 -11.97 -1.40 8.47
C PHE A 187 -11.80 -1.86 9.90
N THR A 188 -11.93 -0.90 10.82
CA THR A 188 -11.95 -1.12 12.26
C THR A 188 -13.28 -0.64 12.86
N LEU A 189 -13.67 -1.21 14.01
CA LEU A 189 -14.82 -0.77 14.80
C LEU A 189 -14.44 0.21 15.92
N ARG A 190 -13.15 0.30 16.25
CA ARG A 190 -12.66 1.12 17.38
C ARG A 190 -11.55 2.06 16.93
N ASN A 191 -11.45 3.22 17.58
CA ASN A 191 -10.21 3.99 17.54
C ASN A 191 -9.11 3.19 18.24
N PRO A 192 -7.86 3.26 17.78
CA PRO A 192 -6.73 2.89 18.62
C PRO A 192 -6.78 3.80 19.86
N LEU A 193 -6.64 3.19 21.04
CA LEU A 193 -6.53 3.87 22.32
C LEU A 193 -5.21 4.64 22.37
#